data_4fc175efd350a37b97e4546d3f3b6501
#
_entry.id   4fc175efd350a37b97e4546d3f3b6501
#
_cell.length_a   1.000
_cell.length_b   1.000
_cell.length_c   1.000
_cell.angle_alpha   90.00
_cell.angle_beta   90.00
_cell.angle_gamma   90.00
#
_symmetry.space_group_name_H-M   'P 1'
#
loop_
_entity.id
_entity.type
_entity.pdbx_description
1 polymer ?
#
loop_
_entity_poly.entity_id
_entity_poly.type
_entity_poly.pdbx_seq_one_letter_code
_entity_poly.pdbx_strand_id
1 'polypeptide(L)'
;MAGEPGSLVGVEWYQQRPTTRKNIMATTELTATRKATYRRHMRAEDIAEDFPVIDINSNALDAARLLAEHGLPGLLVTKPSGTPYAVLPASQVVRFLVPRYVQDDPSLAGVLNESMADRCAEKLSGKTVRDVLPDHLAEVPPVNADDTIIEVAAIMARLRSPLLAVVKDGKLHGVITASRLLAAALQR
;
A
#
# COMPACT_ATOMS: atom_id res chain seq x y z
N MET A 1 5.22 -46.93 -20.51
CA MET A 1 5.75 -46.53 -19.20
C MET A 1 5.19 -45.18 -18.88
N ALA A 2 4.36 -45.17 -17.87
CA ALA A 2 3.51 -44.05 -17.47
C ALA A 2 4.31 -42.99 -16.71
N GLY A 3 4.14 -41.71 -17.09
CA GLY A 3 4.58 -40.56 -16.32
C GLY A 3 3.42 -40.07 -15.46
N GLU A 4 3.62 -39.98 -14.17
CA GLU A 4 2.65 -39.54 -13.18
C GLU A 4 2.36 -38.01 -13.26
N PRO A 5 1.10 -37.58 -13.02
CA PRO A 5 0.77 -36.17 -12.91
C PRO A 5 1.03 -35.66 -11.49
N GLY A 6 1.71 -34.51 -11.42
CA GLY A 6 2.06 -33.81 -10.21
C GLY A 6 0.87 -33.43 -9.34
N SER A 7 1.06 -33.63 -8.06
CA SER A 7 0.23 -33.38 -6.91
C SER A 7 -0.27 -31.94 -6.81
N LEU A 8 -1.58 -31.76 -6.81
CA LEU A 8 -2.28 -30.55 -6.36
C LEU A 8 -2.32 -30.56 -4.82
N VAL A 9 -1.46 -29.77 -4.20
CA VAL A 9 -1.51 -29.49 -2.75
C VAL A 9 -2.06 -28.08 -2.60
N GLY A 10 -3.26 -27.93 -2.06
CA GLY A 10 -3.70 -26.59 -1.71
C GLY A 10 -5.19 -26.31 -1.54
N VAL A 11 -6.01 -27.25 -1.10
CA VAL A 11 -7.45 -26.95 -0.84
C VAL A 11 -8.01 -27.53 0.47
N GLU A 12 -7.18 -27.82 1.46
CA GLU A 12 -7.63 -28.59 2.64
C GLU A 12 -7.92 -27.75 3.90
N TRP A 13 -7.98 -26.43 3.80
CA TRP A 13 -8.26 -25.54 4.96
C TRP A 13 -9.74 -25.21 5.17
N TYR A 14 -10.67 -25.80 4.43
CA TYR A 14 -12.09 -25.38 4.47
C TYR A 14 -13.04 -26.32 5.21
N GLN A 15 -12.60 -27.42 5.80
CA GLN A 15 -13.49 -28.43 6.39
C GLN A 15 -13.20 -28.82 7.85
N GLN A 16 -13.19 -27.84 8.76
CA GLN A 16 -13.38 -28.16 10.18
C GLN A 16 -14.20 -27.07 10.87
N ARG A 17 -15.52 -27.22 10.84
CA ARG A 17 -16.43 -26.49 11.71
C ARG A 17 -17.13 -27.43 12.67
N PRO A 18 -17.03 -27.25 14.01
CA PRO A 18 -17.87 -28.00 14.95
C PRO A 18 -19.29 -27.41 14.96
N THR A 19 -20.25 -28.27 14.69
CA THR A 19 -21.68 -28.02 14.78
C THR A 19 -22.14 -28.13 16.23
N THR A 20 -22.45 -27.01 16.88
CA THR A 20 -23.26 -27.02 18.10
C THR A 20 -24.35 -25.97 17.99
N ARG A 21 -25.55 -26.42 17.79
CA ARG A 21 -26.76 -25.68 17.35
C ARG A 21 -27.47 -24.82 18.44
N LYS A 22 -26.94 -24.68 19.67
CA LYS A 22 -27.63 -24.00 20.77
C LYS A 22 -27.07 -22.65 21.22
N ASN A 23 -25.93 -22.19 20.68
CA ASN A 23 -25.39 -20.87 21.05
C ASN A 23 -25.37 -19.85 19.89
N ILE A 24 -26.01 -20.19 18.76
CA ILE A 24 -25.89 -19.40 17.53
C ILE A 24 -26.77 -18.13 17.55
N MET A 25 -27.93 -18.14 18.21
CA MET A 25 -28.85 -17.00 18.18
C MET A 25 -28.33 -15.80 19.01
N ALA A 26 -27.87 -16.02 20.24
CA ALA A 26 -27.36 -14.94 21.09
C ALA A 26 -26.07 -14.32 20.55
N THR A 27 -25.19 -15.14 19.97
CA THR A 27 -23.92 -14.67 19.39
C THR A 27 -24.16 -13.93 18.08
N THR A 28 -25.14 -14.35 17.27
CA THR A 28 -25.47 -13.72 16.00
C THR A 28 -26.07 -12.33 16.18
N GLU A 29 -26.94 -12.13 17.16
CA GLU A 29 -27.54 -10.83 17.45
C GLU A 29 -26.51 -9.84 18.04
N LEU A 30 -25.68 -10.30 18.98
CA LEU A 30 -24.57 -9.48 19.53
C LEU A 30 -23.55 -9.12 18.46
N THR A 31 -23.23 -10.04 17.56
CA THR A 31 -22.30 -9.81 16.45
C THR A 31 -22.91 -8.90 15.40
N ALA A 32 -24.20 -9.03 15.10
CA ALA A 32 -24.89 -8.17 14.15
C ALA A 32 -25.05 -6.74 14.68
N THR A 33 -25.38 -6.57 15.96
CA THR A 33 -25.49 -5.24 16.60
C THR A 33 -24.12 -4.55 16.68
N ARG A 34 -23.06 -5.30 17.04
CA ARG A 34 -21.68 -4.78 17.07
C ARG A 34 -21.17 -4.42 15.67
N LYS A 35 -21.51 -5.22 14.64
CA LYS A 35 -21.18 -4.93 13.24
C LYS A 35 -21.98 -3.75 12.68
N ALA A 36 -23.26 -3.60 13.02
CA ALA A 36 -24.08 -2.48 12.57
C ALA A 36 -23.62 -1.15 13.17
N THR A 37 -23.21 -1.15 14.44
CA THR A 37 -22.66 0.04 15.12
C THR A 37 -21.28 0.40 14.55
N TYR A 38 -20.42 -0.61 14.27
CA TYR A 38 -19.09 -0.40 13.66
C TYR A 38 -19.19 0.15 12.24
N ARG A 39 -20.16 -0.31 11.42
CA ARG A 39 -20.35 0.19 10.05
C ARG A 39 -20.78 1.65 9.96
N ARG A 40 -21.49 2.16 10.97
CA ARG A 40 -22.09 3.49 10.91
C ARG A 40 -21.12 4.62 11.26
N HIS A 41 -19.98 4.32 11.88
CA HIS A 41 -19.08 5.32 12.45
C HIS A 41 -17.59 5.07 12.20
N MET A 42 -17.23 4.16 11.27
CA MET A 42 -15.81 3.91 10.97
C MET A 42 -15.20 5.14 10.30
N ARG A 43 -14.19 5.70 10.93
CA ARG A 43 -13.47 6.90 10.52
C ARG A 43 -12.04 6.55 10.07
N ALA A 44 -11.35 7.51 9.48
CA ALA A 44 -9.98 7.37 9.05
C ALA A 44 -9.06 6.93 10.19
N GLU A 45 -9.20 7.51 11.38
CA GLU A 45 -8.40 7.15 12.55
C GLU A 45 -8.56 5.70 13.00
N ASP A 46 -9.74 5.09 12.78
CA ASP A 46 -10.02 3.70 13.20
C ASP A 46 -9.27 2.67 12.34
N ILE A 47 -8.85 3.05 11.14
CA ILE A 47 -8.16 2.16 10.19
C ILE A 47 -6.75 2.63 9.81
N ALA A 48 -6.34 3.80 10.31
CA ALA A 48 -4.98 4.27 10.16
C ALA A 48 -4.02 3.34 10.90
N GLU A 49 -2.87 3.10 10.30
CA GLU A 49 -1.83 2.23 10.86
C GLU A 49 -0.47 2.93 10.84
N ASP A 50 0.42 2.52 11.72
CA ASP A 50 1.81 2.93 11.67
C ASP A 50 2.42 2.46 10.36
N PHE A 51 3.07 3.35 9.65
CA PHE A 51 3.59 3.07 8.33
C PHE A 51 4.95 3.74 8.14
N PRO A 52 5.88 3.09 7.44
CA PRO A 52 7.18 3.67 7.17
C PRO A 52 7.05 4.99 6.39
N VAL A 53 7.70 6.02 6.91
CA VAL A 53 7.80 7.34 6.27
C VAL A 53 9.26 7.61 5.89
N ILE A 54 9.46 8.43 4.88
CA ILE A 54 10.80 8.82 4.44
C ILE A 54 10.87 10.31 4.18
N ASP A 55 11.98 10.94 4.57
CA ASP A 55 12.21 12.34 4.24
C ASP A 55 12.54 12.53 2.75
N ILE A 56 12.06 13.60 2.17
CA ILE A 56 12.25 13.93 0.75
C ILE A 56 13.73 14.03 0.32
N ASN A 57 14.61 14.35 1.27
CA ASN A 57 16.05 14.46 1.04
C ASN A 57 16.81 13.17 1.36
N SER A 58 16.12 12.11 1.82
CA SER A 58 16.72 10.81 2.06
C SER A 58 17.24 10.18 0.79
N ASN A 59 18.17 9.23 0.93
CA ASN A 59 18.76 8.50 -0.18
C ASN A 59 17.70 7.65 -0.91
N ALA A 60 17.67 7.75 -2.23
CA ALA A 60 16.71 7.02 -3.07
C ALA A 60 16.91 5.50 -3.04
N LEU A 61 18.16 5.04 -2.89
CA LEU A 61 18.45 3.61 -2.77
C LEU A 61 17.92 3.02 -1.46
N ASP A 62 17.99 3.80 -0.36
CA ASP A 62 17.44 3.35 0.92
C ASP A 62 15.91 3.32 0.86
N ALA A 63 15.27 4.27 0.16
CA ALA A 63 13.84 4.22 -0.11
C ALA A 63 13.45 2.98 -0.91
N ALA A 64 14.23 2.62 -1.95
CA ALA A 64 13.98 1.43 -2.76
C ALA A 64 14.14 0.13 -1.93
N ARG A 65 15.13 0.07 -1.05
CA ARG A 65 15.32 -1.05 -0.12
C ARG A 65 14.14 -1.19 0.82
N LEU A 66 13.71 -0.10 1.45
CA LEU A 66 12.58 -0.09 2.37
C LEU A 66 11.29 -0.61 1.70
N LEU A 67 11.03 -0.18 0.46
CA LEU A 67 9.92 -0.68 -0.36
C LEU A 67 10.00 -2.20 -0.58
N ALA A 68 11.20 -2.69 -0.95
CA ALA A 68 11.41 -4.09 -1.29
C ALA A 68 11.36 -5.01 -0.06
N GLU A 69 12.04 -4.64 1.03
CA GLU A 69 12.13 -5.45 2.25
C GLU A 69 10.78 -5.65 2.92
N HIS A 70 9.93 -4.64 2.88
CA HIS A 70 8.60 -4.68 3.51
C HIS A 70 7.45 -4.96 2.53
N GLY A 71 7.74 -5.15 1.23
CA GLY A 71 6.72 -5.38 0.21
C GLY A 71 5.69 -4.25 0.12
N LEU A 72 6.13 -3.00 0.30
CA LEU A 72 5.23 -1.85 0.39
C LEU A 72 4.73 -1.40 -0.98
N PRO A 73 3.46 -1.01 -1.11
CA PRO A 73 2.93 -0.46 -2.36
C PRO A 73 3.47 0.94 -2.68
N GLY A 74 4.03 1.62 -1.69
CA GLY A 74 4.61 2.95 -1.76
C GLY A 74 5.11 3.41 -0.41
N LEU A 75 5.77 4.57 -0.35
CA LEU A 75 6.20 5.24 0.88
C LEU A 75 5.52 6.60 1.00
N LEU A 76 5.18 6.97 2.22
CA LEU A 76 4.81 8.34 2.53
C LEU A 76 6.08 9.18 2.62
N VAL A 77 6.17 10.20 1.77
CA VAL A 77 7.28 11.15 1.75
C VAL A 77 6.90 12.36 2.60
N THR A 78 7.79 12.74 3.51
CA THR A 78 7.61 13.92 4.38
C THR A 78 8.61 15.01 4.03
N LYS A 79 8.29 16.23 4.41
CA LYS A 79 9.26 17.32 4.49
C LYS A 79 10.16 17.12 5.73
N PRO A 80 11.30 17.81 5.84
CA PRO A 80 12.14 17.75 7.05
C PRO A 80 11.39 18.16 8.32
N SER A 81 10.29 18.88 8.20
CA SER A 81 9.37 19.25 9.30
C SER A 81 8.50 18.08 9.79
N GLY A 82 8.55 16.90 9.14
CA GLY A 82 7.65 15.78 9.40
C GLY A 82 6.26 15.91 8.77
N THR A 83 6.00 17.00 8.03
CA THR A 83 4.72 17.20 7.35
C THR A 83 4.61 16.28 6.13
N PRO A 84 3.49 15.56 5.93
CA PRO A 84 3.22 14.80 4.72
C PRO A 84 3.36 15.69 3.47
N TYR A 85 4.03 15.17 2.45
CA TYR A 85 4.30 15.92 1.23
C TYR A 85 3.80 15.19 -0.02
N ALA A 86 4.19 13.93 -0.18
CA ALA A 86 3.87 13.15 -1.36
C ALA A 86 3.82 11.65 -1.03
N VAL A 87 3.37 10.86 -1.99
CA VAL A 87 3.52 9.41 -1.98
C VAL A 87 4.50 9.03 -3.08
N LEU A 88 5.48 8.19 -2.74
CA LEU A 88 6.38 7.54 -3.69
C LEU A 88 5.87 6.11 -3.93
N PRO A 89 5.11 5.83 -4.99
CA PRO A 89 4.70 4.47 -5.32
C PRO A 89 5.90 3.60 -5.70
N ALA A 90 5.91 2.32 -5.35
CA ALA A 90 6.95 1.38 -5.77
C ALA A 90 7.09 1.33 -7.31
N SER A 91 5.97 1.44 -8.05
CA SER A 91 5.96 1.51 -9.51
C SER A 91 6.70 2.71 -10.07
N GLN A 92 6.75 3.84 -9.34
CA GLN A 92 7.50 5.02 -9.76
C GLN A 92 9.02 4.77 -9.68
N VAL A 93 9.49 4.06 -8.64
CA VAL A 93 10.89 3.65 -8.54
C VAL A 93 11.25 2.73 -9.71
N VAL A 94 10.42 1.73 -10.00
CA VAL A 94 10.62 0.84 -11.16
C VAL A 94 10.67 1.65 -12.46
N ARG A 95 9.75 2.60 -12.65
CA ARG A 95 9.72 3.48 -13.82
C ARG A 95 11.00 4.32 -13.95
N PHE A 96 11.55 4.80 -12.84
CA PHE A 96 12.80 5.56 -12.82
C PHE A 96 13.99 4.71 -13.24
N LEU A 97 14.01 3.42 -12.87
CA LEU A 97 15.09 2.48 -13.19
C LEU A 97 15.09 2.04 -14.65
N VAL A 98 13.91 1.83 -15.24
CA VAL A 98 13.77 1.32 -16.61
C VAL A 98 13.94 2.45 -17.62
N PRO A 99 14.83 2.30 -18.64
CA PRO A 99 14.99 3.29 -19.70
C PRO A 99 13.68 3.55 -20.45
N ARG A 100 13.45 4.80 -20.86
CA ARG A 100 12.20 5.19 -21.52
C ARG A 100 11.90 4.36 -22.79
N TYR A 101 12.91 4.09 -23.60
CA TYR A 101 12.73 3.28 -24.82
C TYR A 101 12.27 1.84 -24.52
N VAL A 102 12.66 1.26 -23.37
CA VAL A 102 12.19 -0.04 -22.92
C VAL A 102 10.77 0.03 -22.36
N GLN A 103 10.40 1.16 -21.72
CA GLN A 103 9.02 1.37 -21.28
C GLN A 103 8.07 1.48 -22.49
N ASP A 104 8.53 2.11 -23.57
CA ASP A 104 7.74 2.30 -24.80
C ASP A 104 7.65 0.99 -25.60
N ASP A 105 8.73 0.18 -25.62
CA ASP A 105 8.77 -1.14 -26.26
C ASP A 105 9.50 -2.17 -25.36
N PRO A 106 8.77 -2.96 -24.57
CA PRO A 106 9.35 -3.97 -23.69
C PRO A 106 10.18 -5.06 -24.39
N SER A 107 10.01 -5.26 -25.72
CA SER A 107 10.80 -6.24 -26.47
C SER A 107 12.29 -5.88 -26.51
N LEU A 108 12.60 -4.60 -26.34
CA LEU A 108 13.97 -4.08 -26.28
C LEU A 108 14.69 -4.39 -24.97
N ALA A 109 14.02 -4.96 -23.98
CA ALA A 109 14.65 -5.33 -22.70
C ALA A 109 15.79 -6.35 -22.89
N GLY A 110 15.72 -7.21 -23.93
CA GLY A 110 16.77 -8.18 -24.27
C GLY A 110 18.11 -7.55 -24.69
N VAL A 111 18.13 -6.27 -25.03
CA VAL A 111 19.37 -5.53 -25.36
C VAL A 111 20.14 -5.11 -24.10
N LEU A 112 19.47 -5.13 -22.94
CA LEU A 112 20.09 -4.76 -21.67
C LEU A 112 20.89 -5.93 -21.11
N ASN A 113 22.21 -5.78 -21.04
CA ASN A 113 23.12 -6.79 -20.50
C ASN A 113 23.37 -6.66 -18.98
N GLU A 114 22.75 -5.66 -18.34
CA GLU A 114 22.92 -5.40 -16.91
C GLU A 114 21.86 -6.11 -16.09
N SER A 115 22.24 -6.56 -14.89
CA SER A 115 21.28 -7.04 -13.92
C SER A 115 20.43 -5.88 -13.38
N MET A 116 19.22 -6.18 -12.91
CA MET A 116 18.36 -5.17 -12.28
C MET A 116 19.03 -4.58 -11.02
N ALA A 117 19.83 -5.38 -10.30
CA ALA A 117 20.55 -4.93 -9.12
C ALA A 117 21.61 -3.88 -9.46
N ASP A 118 22.38 -4.10 -10.54
CA ASP A 118 23.40 -3.14 -10.98
C ASP A 118 22.75 -1.83 -11.42
N ARG A 119 21.61 -1.89 -12.11
CA ARG A 119 20.83 -0.72 -12.46
C ARG A 119 20.32 0.04 -11.25
N CYS A 120 19.82 -0.65 -10.23
CA CYS A 120 19.40 0.00 -8.99
C CYS A 120 20.56 0.76 -8.35
N ALA A 121 21.72 0.12 -8.25
CA ALA A 121 22.91 0.73 -7.68
C ALA A 121 23.37 1.95 -8.50
N GLU A 122 23.46 1.84 -9.81
CA GLU A 122 23.90 2.93 -10.70
C GLU A 122 22.92 4.12 -10.70
N LYS A 123 21.64 3.85 -10.94
CA LYS A 123 20.60 4.88 -11.12
C LYS A 123 20.20 5.60 -9.85
N LEU A 124 20.21 4.91 -8.71
CA LEU A 124 19.80 5.48 -7.43
C LEU A 124 20.97 5.99 -6.59
N SER A 125 22.21 5.64 -6.94
CA SER A 125 23.39 6.12 -6.22
C SER A 125 23.50 7.65 -6.32
N GLY A 126 23.66 8.29 -5.17
CA GLY A 126 23.77 9.75 -5.07
C GLY A 126 22.47 10.52 -5.38
N LYS A 127 21.35 9.83 -5.59
CA LYS A 127 20.03 10.41 -5.76
C LYS A 127 19.28 10.50 -4.45
N THR A 128 18.43 11.51 -4.35
CA THR A 128 17.49 11.66 -3.24
C THR A 128 16.11 11.17 -3.65
N VAL A 129 15.23 10.97 -2.67
CA VAL A 129 13.81 10.66 -2.91
C VAL A 129 13.17 11.72 -3.81
N ARG A 130 13.55 12.99 -3.64
CA ARG A 130 13.10 14.09 -4.50
C ARG A 130 13.37 13.84 -5.99
N ASP A 131 14.55 13.31 -6.33
CA ASP A 131 14.97 13.07 -7.72
C ASP A 131 14.19 11.93 -8.40
N VAL A 132 13.56 11.05 -7.59
CA VAL A 132 12.79 9.90 -8.08
C VAL A 132 11.29 10.20 -8.15
N LEU A 133 10.83 11.22 -7.42
CA LEU A 133 9.44 11.65 -7.49
C LEU A 133 9.09 12.12 -8.91
N PRO A 134 7.83 11.96 -9.36
CA PRO A 134 7.41 12.43 -10.69
C PRO A 134 7.43 13.96 -10.76
N ASP A 135 7.76 14.51 -11.94
CA ASP A 135 7.83 15.97 -12.18
C ASP A 135 6.49 16.67 -11.90
N HIS A 136 5.37 15.99 -12.12
CA HIS A 136 4.03 16.46 -11.82
C HIS A 136 3.48 15.74 -10.58
N LEU A 137 3.95 16.16 -9.41
CA LEU A 137 3.37 15.74 -8.14
C LEU A 137 1.97 16.32 -8.01
N ALA A 138 0.97 15.47 -8.03
CA ALA A 138 -0.27 15.82 -7.38
C ALA A 138 0.00 15.86 -5.87
N GLU A 139 -0.07 17.04 -5.26
CA GLU A 139 -0.06 17.10 -3.79
C GLU A 139 -1.15 16.15 -3.29
N VAL A 140 -0.75 15.18 -2.47
CA VAL A 140 -1.72 14.28 -1.86
C VAL A 140 -2.28 15.00 -0.64
N PRO A 141 -3.53 15.48 -0.70
CA PRO A 141 -4.12 16.13 0.46
C PRO A 141 -4.16 15.13 1.61
N PRO A 142 -3.77 15.53 2.81
CA PRO A 142 -3.94 14.69 3.97
C PRO A 142 -5.44 14.49 4.22
N VAL A 143 -5.79 13.29 4.67
CA VAL A 143 -7.11 12.93 5.15
C VAL A 143 -7.17 13.31 6.63
N ASN A 144 -8.28 13.88 7.09
CA ASN A 144 -8.46 14.15 8.51
C ASN A 144 -8.84 12.86 9.26
N ALA A 145 -8.44 12.78 10.51
CA ALA A 145 -8.70 11.62 11.37
C ALA A 145 -10.20 11.28 11.48
N ASP A 146 -11.07 12.29 11.41
CA ASP A 146 -12.51 12.17 11.50
C ASP A 146 -13.25 11.97 10.16
N ASP A 147 -12.54 11.98 9.02
CA ASP A 147 -13.13 11.68 7.72
C ASP A 147 -13.68 10.24 7.69
N THR A 148 -14.79 10.06 6.99
CA THR A 148 -15.39 8.74 6.83
C THR A 148 -14.57 7.87 5.86
N ILE A 149 -14.65 6.55 6.01
CA ILE A 149 -13.96 5.64 5.08
C ILE A 149 -14.39 5.81 3.63
N ILE A 150 -15.60 6.32 3.37
CA ILE A 150 -16.07 6.58 2.00
C ILE A 150 -15.42 7.82 1.41
N GLU A 151 -15.17 8.86 2.22
CA GLU A 151 -14.41 10.04 1.81
C GLU A 151 -12.96 9.67 1.52
N VAL A 152 -12.34 8.88 2.40
CA VAL A 152 -11.01 8.31 2.17
C VAL A 152 -10.94 7.53 0.85
N ALA A 153 -11.93 6.66 0.61
CA ALA A 153 -12.01 5.88 -0.62
C ALA A 153 -12.14 6.76 -1.87
N ALA A 154 -12.97 7.81 -1.80
CA ALA A 154 -13.17 8.75 -2.89
C ALA A 154 -11.88 9.52 -3.23
N ILE A 155 -11.14 9.98 -2.21
CA ILE A 155 -9.86 10.67 -2.38
C ILE A 155 -8.83 9.71 -2.99
N MET A 156 -8.70 8.51 -2.43
CA MET A 156 -7.76 7.48 -2.89
C MET A 156 -8.01 7.10 -4.36
N ALA A 157 -9.28 6.90 -4.74
CA ALA A 157 -9.68 6.58 -6.11
C ALA A 157 -9.37 7.73 -7.08
N ARG A 158 -9.71 8.97 -6.71
CA ARG A 158 -9.45 10.16 -7.53
C ARG A 158 -7.98 10.37 -7.80
N LEU A 159 -7.14 10.21 -6.78
CA LEU A 159 -5.70 10.41 -6.87
C LEU A 159 -4.95 9.19 -7.42
N ARG A 160 -5.62 8.03 -7.53
CA ARG A 160 -5.00 6.75 -7.86
C ARG A 160 -3.80 6.45 -6.96
N SER A 161 -3.91 6.88 -5.71
CA SER A 161 -2.83 6.70 -4.72
C SER A 161 -2.96 5.34 -4.03
N PRO A 162 -1.87 4.60 -3.85
CA PRO A 162 -1.88 3.33 -3.13
C PRO A 162 -2.04 3.51 -1.62
N LEU A 163 -1.82 4.73 -1.11
CA LEU A 163 -1.94 5.08 0.30
C LEU A 163 -2.25 6.57 0.49
N LEU A 164 -2.77 6.93 1.65
CA LEU A 164 -3.05 8.31 2.07
C LEU A 164 -2.55 8.54 3.50
N ALA A 165 -2.05 9.75 3.76
CA ALA A 165 -1.69 10.19 5.09
C ALA A 165 -2.92 10.63 5.87
N VAL A 166 -3.07 10.16 7.10
CA VAL A 166 -4.09 10.61 8.05
C VAL A 166 -3.46 11.62 9.01
N VAL A 167 -4.09 12.77 9.14
CA VAL A 167 -3.62 13.87 9.99
C VAL A 167 -4.64 14.12 11.10
N LYS A 168 -4.14 14.29 12.32
CA LYS A 168 -4.92 14.69 13.49
C LYS A 168 -4.21 15.85 14.17
N ASP A 169 -4.94 16.92 14.45
CA ASP A 169 -4.38 18.14 15.09
C ASP A 169 -3.13 18.69 14.39
N GLY A 170 -3.11 18.62 13.05
CA GLY A 170 -1.99 19.09 12.22
C GLY A 170 -0.76 18.19 12.23
N LYS A 171 -0.82 17.02 12.86
CA LYS A 171 0.28 16.04 12.92
C LYS A 171 -0.09 14.77 12.19
N LEU A 172 0.92 14.10 11.62
CA LEU A 172 0.74 12.77 11.05
C LEU A 172 0.28 11.80 12.16
N HIS A 173 -0.90 11.22 11.96
CA HIS A 173 -1.49 10.23 12.86
C HIS A 173 -1.19 8.80 12.40
N GLY A 174 -1.17 8.57 11.09
CA GLY A 174 -0.89 7.28 10.48
C GLY A 174 -1.14 7.31 8.97
N VAL A 175 -1.18 6.14 8.37
CA VAL A 175 -1.42 5.96 6.94
C VAL A 175 -2.53 4.94 6.71
N ILE A 176 -3.34 5.15 5.69
CA ILE A 176 -4.31 4.17 5.20
C ILE A 176 -3.83 3.68 3.83
N THR A 177 -3.57 2.39 3.71
CA THR A 177 -3.28 1.74 2.43
C THR A 177 -4.57 1.31 1.74
N ALA A 178 -4.55 1.13 0.42
CA ALA A 178 -5.70 0.63 -0.33
C ALA A 178 -6.14 -0.77 0.15
N SER A 179 -5.17 -1.63 0.49
CA SER A 179 -5.45 -2.96 1.06
C SER A 179 -6.13 -2.87 2.43
N ARG A 180 -5.69 -1.95 3.28
CA ARG A 180 -6.30 -1.73 4.61
C ARG A 180 -7.72 -1.21 4.48
N LEU A 181 -7.95 -0.25 3.57
CA LEU A 181 -9.28 0.28 3.28
C LEU A 181 -10.24 -0.82 2.78
N LEU A 182 -9.77 -1.66 1.85
CA LEU A 182 -10.55 -2.79 1.33
C LEU A 182 -10.83 -3.82 2.42
N ALA A 183 -9.84 -4.16 3.25
CA ALA A 183 -10.04 -5.07 4.38
C ALA A 183 -11.12 -4.54 5.34
N ALA A 184 -11.10 -3.24 5.66
CA ALA A 184 -12.12 -2.62 6.49
C ALA A 184 -13.50 -2.63 5.83
N ALA A 185 -13.58 -2.34 4.54
CA ALA A 185 -14.84 -2.34 3.78
C ALA A 185 -15.47 -3.74 3.62
N LEU A 186 -14.63 -4.79 3.53
CA LEU A 186 -15.07 -6.18 3.34
C LEU A 186 -15.33 -6.93 4.64
N GLN A 187 -15.01 -6.38 5.80
CA GLN A 187 -15.38 -6.95 7.10
C GLN A 187 -16.90 -6.86 7.26
N ARG A 188 -17.58 -7.98 6.95
CA ARG A 188 -19.04 -8.16 7.08
C ARG A 188 -19.38 -8.75 8.43
#